data_d72178a029a58c7b0005bebac2aa0888
#
_entry.id   d72178a029a58c7b0005bebac2aa0888
#
_cell.length_a   1.000
_cell.length_b   1.000
_cell.length_c   1.000
_cell.angle_alpha   90.00
_cell.angle_beta   90.00
_cell.angle_gamma   90.00
#
_symmetry.space_group_name_H-M   'P 1'
#
loop_
_entity.id
_entity.type
_entity.pdbx_description
1 polymer ?
#
loop_
_entity_poly.entity_id
_entity_poly.type
_entity_poly.pdbx_seq_one_letter_code
_entity_poly.pdbx_strand_id
1 'polypeptide(L)'
;MLQLADDLVFAKTGSHLDYLQQAILKGSLQDKTYSEIAEEVHLSKSHVRNVGSTLWKLLSDELGPDITKSNFRAIAKSTLSSNNISFLVGETVTVNEKVTVKNVKICPATASSPAAPQNPTTNFGLKPNYKLDLGDAPAPAIFHNRTDELTTLKQWILEENTGLIALLGLTGTGKTALAVQLVQQIQAQFDFIIWRSLATAPSLPTLQTNLIELLSCEQQTKFPSLTDYLRSYRCLLIFDDLQTIFSPCQLAGECQPGYENYGTLFKKVAETSHSSCLLLLTWEKPREIALLEGSNRPTRTLQLKGLGEQARQLLREKRLAPEENWSKLIELYQGNPLWLNIVAATIQELFSGSVSDFLSYDTLLLGDLEAVLHPHFHRLSESEKQVMSWVANQISAVELSKMPAHLQLTPPEFLKVMQSLSRRCLLERVKDGDRQLFTLQPVIREYVKNHLPN
;
A
#
# COMPACT_ATOMS: atom_id res chain seq x y z
N MET A 1 -15.16 10.83 8.95
CA MET A 1 -15.29 12.30 8.76
C MET A 1 -14.18 12.89 7.89
N LEU A 2 -12.92 12.68 8.21
CA LEU A 2 -11.82 13.11 7.32
C LEU A 2 -11.93 12.45 5.95
N GLN A 3 -12.20 11.17 5.90
CA GLN A 3 -12.43 10.43 4.65
C GLN A 3 -13.59 11.02 3.85
N LEU A 4 -14.73 11.29 4.49
CA LEU A 4 -15.88 11.91 3.82
C LEU A 4 -15.54 13.28 3.23
N ALA A 5 -14.78 14.10 3.96
CA ALA A 5 -14.34 15.40 3.45
C ALA A 5 -13.33 15.24 2.30
N ASP A 6 -12.46 14.25 2.36
CA ASP A 6 -11.52 13.92 1.30
C ASP A 6 -12.23 13.44 0.03
N ASP A 7 -13.20 12.53 0.17
CA ASP A 7 -14.02 12.02 -0.94
C ASP A 7 -14.82 13.15 -1.62
N LEU A 8 -15.38 14.10 -0.85
CA LEU A 8 -16.11 15.25 -1.38
C LEU A 8 -15.21 16.23 -2.13
N VAL A 9 -14.01 16.51 -1.56
CA VAL A 9 -13.03 17.39 -2.24
C VAL A 9 -12.52 16.72 -3.51
N PHE A 10 -12.23 15.41 -3.46
CA PHE A 10 -11.81 14.65 -4.62
C PHE A 10 -12.87 14.63 -5.74
N ALA A 11 -14.13 14.41 -5.39
CA ALA A 11 -15.24 14.41 -6.35
C ALA A 11 -15.36 15.74 -7.10
N LYS A 12 -15.02 16.86 -6.44
CA LYS A 12 -15.13 18.19 -7.02
C LYS A 12 -13.87 18.70 -7.74
N THR A 13 -12.70 18.36 -7.21
CA THR A 13 -11.42 18.94 -7.67
C THR A 13 -10.55 17.95 -8.44
N GLY A 14 -10.87 16.65 -8.37
CA GLY A 14 -10.02 15.58 -8.90
C GLY A 14 -8.74 15.34 -8.09
N SER A 15 -8.57 16.01 -6.94
CA SER A 15 -7.40 15.89 -6.07
C SER A 15 -7.81 15.62 -4.63
N HIS A 16 -7.07 14.75 -3.95
CA HIS A 16 -7.26 14.49 -2.53
C HIS A 16 -6.82 15.67 -1.66
N LEU A 17 -7.32 15.70 -0.43
CA LEU A 17 -6.90 16.69 0.58
C LEU A 17 -5.39 16.67 0.76
N ASP A 18 -4.76 17.82 0.62
CA ASP A 18 -3.35 17.98 0.93
C ASP A 18 -3.08 17.93 2.45
N TYR A 19 -1.79 17.86 2.83
CA TYR A 19 -1.36 17.80 4.23
C TYR A 19 -1.92 18.94 5.09
N LEU A 20 -1.95 20.17 4.55
CA LEU A 20 -2.42 21.35 5.28
C LEU A 20 -3.94 21.35 5.43
N GLN A 21 -4.68 20.94 4.40
CA GLN A 21 -6.13 20.78 4.44
C GLN A 21 -6.55 19.72 5.46
N GLN A 22 -5.84 18.58 5.50
CA GLN A 22 -6.04 17.55 6.50
C GLN A 22 -5.76 18.05 7.93
N ALA A 23 -4.67 18.80 8.12
CA ALA A 23 -4.33 19.39 9.42
C ALA A 23 -5.40 20.39 9.89
N ILE A 24 -5.94 21.21 8.98
CA ILE A 24 -7.04 22.15 9.28
C ILE A 24 -8.32 21.41 9.69
N LEU A 25 -8.69 20.34 9.01
CA LEU A 25 -9.86 19.53 9.36
C LEU A 25 -9.67 18.84 10.71
N LYS A 26 -8.51 18.20 10.94
CA LYS A 26 -8.18 17.55 12.22
C LYS A 26 -8.19 18.55 13.37
N GLY A 27 -7.54 19.69 13.22
CA GLY A 27 -7.51 20.76 14.22
C GLY A 27 -8.90 21.33 14.51
N SER A 28 -9.75 21.46 13.49
CA SER A 28 -11.13 21.93 13.64
C SER A 28 -12.02 20.94 14.41
N LEU A 29 -11.81 19.62 14.23
CA LEU A 29 -12.47 18.60 15.01
C LEU A 29 -12.04 18.56 16.48
N GLN A 30 -10.82 19.06 16.77
CA GLN A 30 -10.25 19.17 18.11
C GLN A 30 -10.46 20.56 18.75
N ASP A 31 -11.27 21.42 18.15
CA ASP A 31 -11.54 22.80 18.56
C ASP A 31 -10.29 23.73 18.62
N LYS A 32 -9.19 23.36 17.93
CA LYS A 32 -7.96 24.17 17.86
C LYS A 32 -8.17 25.46 17.06
N THR A 33 -7.51 26.52 17.46
CA THR A 33 -7.49 27.79 16.71
C THR A 33 -6.60 27.71 15.48
N TYR A 34 -6.77 28.61 14.52
CA TYR A 34 -5.83 28.69 13.38
C TYR A 34 -4.39 29.02 13.79
N SER A 35 -4.18 29.63 14.95
CA SER A 35 -2.84 29.88 15.48
C SER A 35 -2.18 28.58 15.94
N GLU A 36 -2.88 27.75 16.70
CA GLU A 36 -2.40 26.46 17.17
C GLU A 36 -2.14 25.49 16.00
N ILE A 37 -3.02 25.47 15.00
CA ILE A 37 -2.79 24.67 13.80
C ILE A 37 -1.55 25.18 13.05
N ALA A 38 -1.37 26.48 12.92
CA ALA A 38 -0.23 27.08 12.26
C ALA A 38 1.11 26.74 12.95
N GLU A 39 1.13 26.71 14.27
CA GLU A 39 2.29 26.28 15.06
C GLU A 39 2.61 24.81 14.83
N GLU A 40 1.60 23.93 14.80
CA GLU A 40 1.79 22.48 14.56
C GLU A 40 2.33 22.16 13.16
N VAL A 41 1.90 22.92 12.15
CA VAL A 41 2.36 22.71 10.77
C VAL A 41 3.53 23.60 10.36
N HIS A 42 4.08 24.39 11.30
CA HIS A 42 5.19 25.34 11.08
C HIS A 42 4.95 26.33 9.93
N LEU A 43 3.72 26.84 9.80
CA LEU A 43 3.31 27.79 8.77
C LEU A 43 2.74 29.08 9.39
N SER A 44 2.58 30.13 8.57
CA SER A 44 1.98 31.36 9.04
C SER A 44 0.47 31.23 9.25
N LYS A 45 -0.08 31.84 10.28
CA LYS A 45 -1.52 31.88 10.59
C LYS A 45 -2.35 32.39 9.41
N SER A 46 -1.86 33.36 8.66
CA SER A 46 -2.52 33.90 7.47
C SER A 46 -2.65 32.87 6.36
N HIS A 47 -1.60 32.08 6.13
CA HIS A 47 -1.62 31.01 5.12
C HIS A 47 -2.60 29.90 5.50
N VAL A 48 -2.56 29.41 6.74
CA VAL A 48 -3.50 28.38 7.25
C VAL A 48 -4.96 28.88 7.17
N ARG A 49 -5.21 30.16 7.46
CA ARG A 49 -6.54 30.76 7.36
C ARG A 49 -7.05 30.83 5.92
N ASN A 50 -6.18 31.19 4.96
CA ASN A 50 -6.54 31.29 3.54
C ASN A 50 -6.88 29.91 2.98
N VAL A 51 -6.04 28.90 3.23
CA VAL A 51 -6.31 27.51 2.81
C VAL A 51 -7.60 26.99 3.47
N GLY A 52 -7.80 27.27 4.76
CA GLY A 52 -9.03 26.92 5.47
C GLY A 52 -10.27 27.56 4.81
N SER A 53 -10.21 28.83 4.45
CA SER A 53 -11.33 29.53 3.81
C SER A 53 -11.73 28.88 2.48
N THR A 54 -10.74 28.50 1.67
CA THR A 54 -10.98 27.79 0.39
C THR A 54 -11.58 26.42 0.63
N LEU A 55 -11.06 25.68 1.63
CA LEU A 55 -11.54 24.34 1.99
C LEU A 55 -12.99 24.37 2.49
N TRP A 56 -13.35 25.32 3.36
CA TRP A 56 -14.72 25.48 3.87
C TRP A 56 -15.70 25.82 2.74
N LYS A 57 -15.29 26.66 1.79
CA LYS A 57 -16.11 26.97 0.64
C LYS A 57 -16.38 25.75 -0.25
N LEU A 58 -15.34 24.94 -0.52
CA LEU A 58 -15.49 23.69 -1.26
C LEU A 58 -16.45 22.70 -0.58
N LEU A 59 -16.34 22.55 0.74
CA LEU A 59 -17.21 21.66 1.50
C LEU A 59 -18.65 22.19 1.61
N SER A 60 -18.84 23.50 1.69
CA SER A 60 -20.17 24.12 1.72
C SER A 60 -20.92 23.91 0.40
N ASP A 61 -20.24 24.03 -0.71
CA ASP A 61 -20.82 23.84 -2.04
C ASP A 61 -21.36 22.42 -2.25
N GLU A 62 -20.79 21.42 -1.57
CA GLU A 62 -21.20 20.00 -1.71
C GLU A 62 -22.20 19.55 -0.63
N LEU A 63 -22.10 20.06 0.58
CA LEU A 63 -22.94 19.63 1.71
C LEU A 63 -24.18 20.53 1.93
N GLY A 64 -24.26 21.62 1.20
CA GLY A 64 -25.47 22.46 1.13
C GLY A 64 -25.61 23.60 2.15
N PRO A 65 -25.30 23.48 3.44
CA PRO A 65 -25.26 24.61 4.37
C PRO A 65 -23.89 25.28 4.41
N ASP A 66 -23.84 26.59 4.73
CA ASP A 66 -22.58 27.30 4.93
C ASP A 66 -21.71 26.63 6.00
N ILE A 67 -20.71 25.87 5.56
CA ILE A 67 -19.76 25.19 6.45
C ILE A 67 -18.63 26.16 6.81
N THR A 68 -18.42 26.27 8.11
CA THR A 68 -17.35 27.07 8.69
C THR A 68 -16.56 26.23 9.68
N LYS A 69 -15.37 26.69 10.04
CA LYS A 69 -14.58 26.02 11.08
C LYS A 69 -15.36 25.76 12.36
N SER A 70 -16.24 26.69 12.78
CA SER A 70 -16.99 26.64 14.04
C SER A 70 -18.18 25.66 14.01
N ASN A 71 -18.79 25.42 12.84
CA ASN A 71 -19.97 24.54 12.74
C ASN A 71 -19.65 23.18 12.11
N PHE A 72 -18.48 22.99 11.52
CA PHE A 72 -18.07 21.75 10.87
C PHE A 72 -18.25 20.51 11.77
N ARG A 73 -17.84 20.62 13.05
CA ARG A 73 -17.97 19.52 14.01
C ARG A 73 -19.44 19.14 14.30
N ALA A 74 -20.32 20.12 14.37
CA ALA A 74 -21.74 19.89 14.63
C ALA A 74 -22.43 19.25 13.42
N ILE A 75 -22.16 19.78 12.22
CA ILE A 75 -22.69 19.24 10.96
C ILE A 75 -22.18 17.83 10.72
N ALA A 76 -20.89 17.61 10.92
CA ALA A 76 -20.28 16.29 10.78
C ALA A 76 -20.85 15.25 11.76
N LYS A 77 -21.22 15.62 12.98
CA LYS A 77 -21.92 14.73 13.92
C LYS A 77 -23.37 14.45 13.50
N SER A 78 -24.10 15.43 13.03
CA SER A 78 -25.48 15.24 12.56
C SER A 78 -25.55 14.35 11.32
N THR A 79 -24.62 14.50 10.40
CA THR A 79 -24.52 13.64 9.21
C THR A 79 -24.18 12.19 9.55
N LEU A 80 -23.34 11.94 10.56
CA LEU A 80 -23.04 10.59 11.05
C LEU A 80 -24.20 9.95 11.82
N SER A 81 -25.04 10.75 12.51
CA SER A 81 -26.22 10.24 13.23
C SER A 81 -27.37 9.90 12.29
N SER A 82 -27.34 10.39 11.06
CA SER A 82 -28.38 10.17 10.05
C SER A 82 -28.02 9.07 9.03
N ASN A 83 -26.87 8.42 9.14
CA ASN A 83 -26.36 7.53 8.11
C ASN A 83 -26.82 6.08 8.24
N ASN A 84 -27.95 5.83 7.55
CA ASN A 84 -28.13 4.68 6.68
C ASN A 84 -28.23 5.18 5.22
N ILE A 85 -27.17 5.74 4.66
CA ILE A 85 -27.13 6.11 3.23
C ILE A 85 -25.95 5.42 2.57
N SER A 86 -26.27 4.35 1.84
CA SER A 86 -25.35 3.72 0.87
C SER A 86 -25.38 4.53 -0.42
N PHE A 87 -24.28 5.15 -0.81
CA PHE A 87 -24.13 5.75 -2.13
C PHE A 87 -23.76 4.66 -3.14
N LEU A 88 -24.68 4.35 -4.05
CA LEU A 88 -24.40 3.67 -5.31
C LEU A 88 -24.16 4.75 -6.38
N VAL A 89 -22.94 4.84 -6.87
CA VAL A 89 -22.60 5.64 -8.06
C VAL A 89 -23.02 4.86 -9.29
N GLY A 90 -24.04 5.35 -10.00
CA GLY A 90 -24.45 4.88 -11.32
C GLY A 90 -24.48 6.05 -12.29
N GLU A 91 -23.76 5.90 -13.36
CA GLU A 91 -23.74 6.61 -14.65
C GLU A 91 -24.29 8.04 -14.76
N THR A 92 -23.42 8.94 -15.19
CA THR A 92 -23.67 10.33 -15.59
C THR A 92 -24.52 10.42 -16.86
N VAL A 93 -25.65 11.09 -16.74
CA VAL A 93 -26.34 11.72 -17.88
C VAL A 93 -26.43 13.22 -17.62
N THR A 94 -25.73 14.00 -18.42
CA THR A 94 -25.78 15.46 -18.44
C THR A 94 -27.10 15.92 -19.05
N VAL A 95 -27.93 16.62 -18.26
CA VAL A 95 -28.97 17.52 -18.80
C VAL A 95 -29.10 18.74 -17.90
N ASN A 96 -29.17 19.91 -18.54
CA ASN A 96 -29.32 21.23 -17.98
C ASN A 96 -30.38 21.38 -16.87
N GLU A 97 -30.05 22.21 -15.91
CA GLU A 97 -30.90 22.90 -14.96
C GLU A 97 -31.87 22.06 -14.11
N LYS A 98 -31.60 22.04 -12.84
CA LYS A 98 -32.34 21.43 -11.71
C LYS A 98 -32.08 19.96 -11.47
N VAL A 99 -31.21 19.70 -10.51
CA VAL A 99 -31.04 18.38 -9.88
C VAL A 99 -32.32 18.02 -9.17
N THR A 100 -33.09 17.11 -9.75
CA THR A 100 -34.19 16.42 -9.06
C THR A 100 -33.71 15.02 -8.70
N VAL A 101 -33.48 14.78 -7.41
CA VAL A 101 -33.16 13.45 -6.90
C VAL A 101 -34.37 12.53 -7.13
N LYS A 102 -34.26 11.58 -8.07
CA LYS A 102 -35.21 10.49 -8.24
C LYS A 102 -34.51 9.18 -7.91
N ASN A 103 -35.19 8.45 -7.04
CA ASN A 103 -34.96 7.08 -6.59
C ASN A 103 -34.19 6.91 -5.27
N VAL A 104 -34.86 7.34 -4.19
CA VAL A 104 -34.65 6.76 -2.86
C VAL A 104 -35.54 5.52 -2.77
N LYS A 105 -34.99 4.32 -2.73
CA LYS A 105 -35.69 3.12 -2.28
C LYS A 105 -35.58 3.02 -0.78
N ILE A 106 -36.65 3.40 -0.10
CA ILE A 106 -36.84 3.13 1.31
C ILE A 106 -37.42 1.72 1.41
N CYS A 107 -36.79 0.82 2.14
CA CYS A 107 -37.35 -0.44 2.54
C CYS A 107 -38.06 -0.23 3.86
N PRO A 108 -39.42 -0.36 3.94
CA PRO A 108 -40.13 -0.50 5.21
C PRO A 108 -40.15 -1.96 5.63
N ALA A 109 -40.04 -2.17 6.93
CA ALA A 109 -40.23 -3.48 7.56
C ALA A 109 -41.71 -3.93 7.48
N THR A 110 -41.84 -5.22 7.21
CA THR A 110 -43.01 -6.11 7.52
C THR A 110 -44.45 -5.70 7.16
N ALA A 111 -45.07 -6.45 6.24
CA ALA A 111 -46.38 -7.10 6.44
C ALA A 111 -46.70 -8.07 5.27
N SER A 112 -47.03 -9.29 5.66
CA SER A 112 -47.81 -10.42 5.11
C SER A 112 -48.40 -10.38 3.69
N SER A 113 -48.22 -11.53 3.04
CA SER A 113 -48.74 -12.19 1.82
C SER A 113 -50.17 -11.88 1.33
N PRO A 114 -50.57 -12.23 0.04
CA PRO A 114 -50.72 -13.61 -0.39
C PRO A 114 -50.36 -13.97 -1.87
N ALA A 115 -50.14 -15.25 -2.04
CA ALA A 115 -50.09 -16.25 -3.08
C ALA A 115 -50.26 -15.99 -4.60
N ALA A 116 -49.25 -16.46 -5.35
CA ALA A 116 -49.12 -17.36 -6.54
C ALA A 116 -49.67 -16.90 -7.91
N PRO A 117 -49.14 -17.42 -9.08
CA PRO A 117 -48.65 -18.76 -9.30
C PRO A 117 -47.30 -18.90 -10.08
N GLN A 118 -46.81 -20.11 -10.06
CA GLN A 118 -45.57 -20.69 -10.54
C GLN A 118 -45.35 -20.67 -12.05
N ASN A 119 -44.11 -20.49 -12.50
CA ASN A 119 -43.47 -21.44 -13.41
C ASN A 119 -41.93 -21.34 -13.31
N PRO A 120 -41.22 -22.44 -13.55
CA PRO A 120 -39.88 -22.64 -13.00
C PRO A 120 -38.77 -22.34 -14.01
N THR A 121 -37.79 -21.55 -13.62
CA THR A 121 -36.45 -21.64 -14.22
C THR A 121 -35.43 -21.51 -13.07
N THR A 122 -34.77 -22.62 -12.90
CA THR A 122 -33.60 -22.86 -12.08
C THR A 122 -32.52 -21.77 -12.27
N ASN A 123 -32.28 -21.01 -11.23
CA ASN A 123 -30.97 -20.40 -11.01
C ASN A 123 -30.70 -20.42 -9.50
N PHE A 124 -29.94 -21.42 -9.09
CA PHE A 124 -29.29 -21.48 -7.79
C PHE A 124 -28.23 -20.38 -7.72
N GLY A 125 -28.64 -19.15 -7.46
CA GLY A 125 -27.78 -18.10 -6.98
C GLY A 125 -27.60 -18.24 -5.47
N LEU A 126 -26.72 -19.12 -5.03
CA LEU A 126 -26.17 -19.08 -3.67
C LEU A 126 -25.55 -17.69 -3.49
N LYS A 127 -26.10 -16.87 -2.58
CA LYS A 127 -25.42 -15.67 -2.09
C LYS A 127 -24.04 -16.15 -1.62
N PRO A 128 -22.95 -15.49 -2.03
CA PRO A 128 -21.63 -15.88 -1.56
C PRO A 128 -21.61 -15.80 -0.04
N ASN A 129 -21.24 -16.90 0.60
CA ASN A 129 -21.28 -17.08 2.06
C ASN A 129 -20.03 -16.47 2.74
N TYR A 130 -19.37 -15.49 2.11
CA TYR A 130 -18.18 -14.83 2.62
C TYR A 130 -18.41 -13.33 2.80
N LYS A 131 -17.76 -12.76 3.82
CA LYS A 131 -17.80 -11.34 4.15
C LYS A 131 -16.53 -10.65 3.68
N LEU A 132 -16.69 -9.62 2.85
CA LEU A 132 -15.60 -8.80 2.33
C LEU A 132 -15.62 -7.41 2.98
N ASP A 133 -14.49 -7.02 3.59
CA ASP A 133 -14.21 -5.65 3.98
C ASP A 133 -12.90 -5.21 3.33
N LEU A 134 -13.02 -4.62 2.15
CA LEU A 134 -11.94 -4.14 1.31
C LEU A 134 -11.92 -2.61 1.23
N GLY A 135 -12.47 -1.91 2.24
CA GLY A 135 -12.58 -0.46 2.24
C GLY A 135 -11.26 0.29 2.04
N ASP A 136 -10.16 -0.29 2.54
CA ASP A 136 -8.81 0.29 2.38
C ASP A 136 -8.06 -0.24 1.15
N ALA A 137 -8.63 -1.17 0.39
CA ALA A 137 -8.00 -1.70 -0.81
C ALA A 137 -8.18 -0.72 -1.99
N PRO A 138 -7.15 -0.49 -2.83
CA PRO A 138 -7.31 0.32 -4.02
C PRO A 138 -8.22 -0.37 -5.04
N ALA A 139 -8.85 0.44 -5.89
CA ALA A 139 -9.60 -0.07 -7.04
C ALA A 139 -8.71 -0.98 -7.91
N PRO A 140 -9.30 -2.04 -8.52
CA PRO A 140 -8.55 -2.89 -9.44
C PRO A 140 -7.94 -2.05 -10.58
N ALA A 141 -6.62 -2.09 -10.69
CA ALA A 141 -5.89 -1.46 -11.79
C ALA A 141 -5.58 -2.47 -12.89
N ILE A 142 -5.07 -2.01 -14.04
CA ILE A 142 -4.55 -2.87 -15.09
C ILE A 142 -3.47 -3.77 -14.49
N PHE A 143 -3.66 -5.07 -14.58
CA PHE A 143 -2.78 -6.05 -13.97
C PHE A 143 -1.99 -6.78 -15.07
N HIS A 144 -0.68 -6.58 -15.07
CA HIS A 144 0.21 -7.24 -16.00
C HIS A 144 0.75 -8.53 -15.39
N ASN A 145 0.46 -9.61 -16.04
CA ASN A 145 0.85 -11.00 -15.83
C ASN A 145 1.84 -11.27 -14.66
N ARG A 146 1.34 -11.87 -13.58
CA ARG A 146 2.08 -12.34 -12.39
C ARG A 146 1.63 -13.76 -12.04
N THR A 147 1.54 -14.61 -13.05
CA THR A 147 0.95 -15.96 -12.94
C THR A 147 1.73 -16.82 -11.95
N ASP A 148 3.06 -16.75 -11.95
CA ASP A 148 3.91 -17.56 -11.08
C ASP A 148 3.79 -17.13 -9.62
N GLU A 149 3.79 -15.81 -9.37
CA GLU A 149 3.62 -15.27 -8.03
C GLU A 149 2.21 -15.53 -7.48
N LEU A 150 1.17 -15.40 -8.30
CA LEU A 150 -0.21 -15.75 -7.92
C LEU A 150 -0.33 -17.24 -7.63
N THR A 151 0.26 -18.11 -8.45
CA THR A 151 0.25 -19.56 -8.24
C THR A 151 0.95 -19.92 -6.95
N THR A 152 2.12 -19.34 -6.68
CA THR A 152 2.88 -19.52 -5.46
C THR A 152 2.08 -19.10 -4.22
N LEU A 153 1.48 -17.92 -4.25
CA LEU A 153 0.67 -17.42 -3.12
C LEU A 153 -0.57 -18.29 -2.88
N LYS A 154 -1.24 -18.74 -3.95
CA LYS A 154 -2.37 -19.64 -3.81
C LYS A 154 -1.96 -20.97 -3.20
N GLN A 155 -0.89 -21.58 -3.68
CA GLN A 155 -0.36 -22.83 -3.13
C GLN A 155 -0.09 -22.68 -1.63
N TRP A 156 0.63 -21.64 -1.22
CA TRP A 156 0.94 -21.39 0.19
C TRP A 156 -0.30 -21.22 1.06
N ILE A 157 -1.28 -20.45 0.57
CA ILE A 157 -2.48 -20.09 1.32
C ILE A 157 -3.51 -21.22 1.36
N LEU A 158 -3.75 -21.86 0.22
CA LEU A 158 -4.86 -22.81 0.07
C LEU A 158 -4.45 -24.26 0.34
N GLU A 159 -3.21 -24.64 -0.02
CA GLU A 159 -2.72 -26.01 0.05
C GLU A 159 -1.81 -26.25 1.27
N GLU A 160 -0.84 -25.34 1.47
CA GLU A 160 0.11 -25.45 2.59
C GLU A 160 -0.43 -24.88 3.92
N ASN A 161 -1.59 -24.18 3.88
CA ASN A 161 -2.18 -23.49 5.03
C ASN A 161 -1.18 -22.56 5.75
N THR A 162 -0.42 -21.79 4.97
CA THR A 162 0.56 -20.84 5.52
C THR A 162 -0.16 -19.73 6.27
N GLY A 163 0.05 -19.65 7.59
CA GLY A 163 -0.63 -18.71 8.48
C GLY A 163 -0.12 -17.26 8.36
N LEU A 164 1.14 -17.06 7.91
CA LEU A 164 1.77 -15.75 7.85
C LEU A 164 2.63 -15.63 6.59
N ILE A 165 2.33 -14.64 5.74
CA ILE A 165 3.06 -14.37 4.51
C ILE A 165 3.50 -12.91 4.49
N ALA A 166 4.78 -12.67 4.18
CA ALA A 166 5.28 -11.33 3.88
C ALA A 166 5.55 -11.19 2.37
N LEU A 167 4.85 -10.29 1.72
CA LEU A 167 5.07 -9.88 0.34
C LEU A 167 5.94 -8.62 0.34
N LEU A 168 7.19 -8.77 -0.06
CA LEU A 168 8.22 -7.72 -0.03
C LEU A 168 8.48 -7.14 -1.41
N GLY A 169 8.94 -5.91 -1.46
CA GLY A 169 9.46 -5.27 -2.68
C GLY A 169 9.47 -3.76 -2.58
N LEU A 170 10.23 -3.13 -3.44
CA LEU A 170 10.30 -1.67 -3.55
C LEU A 170 8.94 -1.07 -3.96
N THR A 171 8.79 0.22 -3.76
CA THR A 171 7.61 0.95 -4.24
C THR A 171 7.43 0.73 -5.75
N GLY A 172 6.21 0.52 -6.16
CA GLY A 172 5.86 0.38 -7.56
C GLY A 172 6.07 -1.02 -8.17
N THR A 173 6.57 -2.01 -7.41
CA THR A 173 6.68 -3.40 -7.91
C THR A 173 5.35 -4.10 -8.12
N GLY A 174 4.24 -3.54 -7.60
CA GLY A 174 2.89 -4.09 -7.78
C GLY A 174 2.41 -5.02 -6.67
N LYS A 175 2.94 -4.92 -5.44
CA LYS A 175 2.51 -5.74 -4.28
C LYS A 175 1.01 -5.66 -4.03
N THR A 176 0.50 -4.44 -3.92
CA THR A 176 -0.91 -4.17 -3.65
C THR A 176 -1.80 -4.67 -4.79
N ALA A 177 -1.42 -4.44 -6.06
CA ALA A 177 -2.13 -4.96 -7.22
C ALA A 177 -2.16 -6.49 -7.26
N LEU A 178 -1.05 -7.16 -6.91
CA LEU A 178 -0.97 -8.61 -6.82
C LEU A 178 -1.91 -9.15 -5.73
N ALA A 179 -1.95 -8.49 -4.56
CA ALA A 179 -2.83 -8.89 -3.47
C ALA A 179 -4.32 -8.69 -3.80
N VAL A 180 -4.69 -7.59 -4.49
CA VAL A 180 -6.06 -7.37 -4.99
C VAL A 180 -6.46 -8.49 -5.96
N GLN A 181 -5.58 -8.82 -6.91
CA GLN A 181 -5.83 -9.88 -7.89
C GLN A 181 -5.91 -11.27 -7.23
N LEU A 182 -5.09 -11.52 -6.21
CA LEU A 182 -5.15 -12.74 -5.40
C LEU A 182 -6.51 -12.86 -4.72
N VAL A 183 -6.96 -11.82 -4.02
CA VAL A 183 -8.28 -11.79 -3.34
C VAL A 183 -9.40 -12.14 -4.31
N GLN A 184 -9.45 -11.53 -5.49
CA GLN A 184 -10.48 -11.80 -6.49
C GLN A 184 -10.55 -13.29 -6.87
N GLN A 185 -9.40 -13.98 -6.88
CA GLN A 185 -9.33 -15.38 -7.30
C GLN A 185 -9.61 -16.39 -6.17
N ILE A 186 -9.38 -16.02 -4.90
CA ILE A 186 -9.51 -16.96 -3.78
C ILE A 186 -10.61 -16.61 -2.78
N GLN A 187 -11.34 -15.51 -2.97
CA GLN A 187 -12.32 -15.02 -2.00
C GLN A 187 -13.37 -16.05 -1.58
N ALA A 188 -13.78 -16.93 -2.49
CA ALA A 188 -14.80 -17.95 -2.20
C ALA A 188 -14.33 -19.02 -1.20
N GLN A 189 -13.04 -19.11 -0.88
CA GLN A 189 -12.45 -20.09 0.05
C GLN A 189 -12.34 -19.56 1.50
N PHE A 190 -12.80 -18.34 1.77
CA PHE A 190 -12.70 -17.70 3.08
C PHE A 190 -14.06 -17.31 3.62
N ASP A 191 -14.21 -17.35 4.94
CA ASP A 191 -15.40 -16.80 5.63
C ASP A 191 -15.32 -15.28 5.72
N PHE A 192 -14.11 -14.75 5.96
CA PHE A 192 -13.84 -13.32 6.07
C PHE A 192 -12.59 -12.94 5.31
N ILE A 193 -12.65 -11.82 4.57
CA ILE A 193 -11.48 -11.15 3.99
C ILE A 193 -11.50 -9.70 4.42
N ILE A 194 -10.44 -9.27 5.10
CA ILE A 194 -10.34 -7.92 5.66
C ILE A 194 -9.02 -7.30 5.20
N TRP A 195 -9.11 -6.14 4.55
CA TRP A 195 -7.97 -5.34 4.15
C TRP A 195 -7.83 -4.12 5.05
N ARG A 196 -6.62 -3.87 5.54
CA ARG A 196 -6.28 -2.66 6.31
C ARG A 196 -5.00 -2.04 5.81
N SER A 197 -5.07 -0.76 5.45
CA SER A 197 -3.89 0.05 5.23
C SER A 197 -3.35 0.54 6.57
N LEU A 198 -2.07 0.31 6.80
CA LEU A 198 -1.35 0.81 7.97
C LEU A 198 -0.67 2.16 7.70
N ALA A 199 -1.01 2.85 6.61
CA ALA A 199 -0.41 4.13 6.23
C ALA A 199 -0.47 5.20 7.35
N THR A 200 -1.50 5.15 8.20
CA THR A 200 -1.65 6.04 9.36
C THR A 200 -0.97 5.52 10.63
N ALA A 201 -0.24 4.41 10.54
CA ALA A 201 0.41 3.73 11.66
C ALA A 201 -0.51 3.57 12.89
N PRO A 202 -1.66 2.86 12.78
CA PRO A 202 -2.57 2.67 13.91
C PRO A 202 -1.89 1.87 15.03
N SER A 203 -2.24 2.15 16.29
CA SER A 203 -1.78 1.30 17.39
C SER A 203 -2.37 -0.11 17.27
N LEU A 204 -1.63 -1.15 17.69
CA LEU A 204 -2.13 -2.52 17.61
C LEU A 204 -3.46 -2.73 18.35
N PRO A 205 -3.69 -2.19 19.57
CA PRO A 205 -4.98 -2.30 20.23
C PRO A 205 -6.13 -1.72 19.40
N THR A 206 -5.93 -0.54 18.78
CA THR A 206 -6.94 0.07 17.90
C THR A 206 -7.26 -0.82 16.70
N LEU A 207 -6.22 -1.35 16.03
CA LEU A 207 -6.39 -2.26 14.90
C LEU A 207 -7.11 -3.54 15.31
N GLN A 208 -6.72 -4.17 16.43
CA GLN A 208 -7.36 -5.39 16.92
C GLN A 208 -8.82 -5.18 17.29
N THR A 209 -9.16 -4.06 17.96
CA THR A 209 -10.55 -3.72 18.27
C THR A 209 -11.38 -3.62 16.99
N ASN A 210 -10.91 -2.89 16.00
CA ASN A 210 -11.56 -2.76 14.70
C ASN A 210 -11.78 -4.12 14.02
N LEU A 211 -10.73 -4.98 13.98
CA LEU A 211 -10.85 -6.31 13.40
C LEU A 211 -11.84 -7.21 14.15
N ILE A 212 -11.82 -7.18 15.48
CA ILE A 212 -12.74 -7.96 16.31
C ILE A 212 -14.20 -7.47 16.12
N GLU A 213 -14.44 -6.17 16.06
CA GLU A 213 -15.76 -5.61 15.79
C GLU A 213 -16.32 -6.10 14.45
N LEU A 214 -15.51 -6.09 13.40
CA LEU A 214 -15.92 -6.58 12.08
C LEU A 214 -16.18 -8.08 12.06
N LEU A 215 -15.29 -8.86 12.68
CA LEU A 215 -15.43 -10.32 12.75
C LEU A 215 -16.61 -10.76 13.64
N SER A 216 -16.98 -9.95 14.66
CA SER A 216 -18.11 -10.22 15.56
C SER A 216 -19.46 -9.73 15.03
N CYS A 217 -19.45 -8.89 13.99
CA CYS A 217 -20.67 -8.34 13.42
C CYS A 217 -21.54 -9.48 12.85
N GLU A 218 -22.78 -9.60 13.31
CA GLU A 218 -23.73 -10.65 12.92
C GLU A 218 -23.39 -12.08 13.38
N GLN A 219 -22.36 -12.26 14.20
CA GLN A 219 -22.05 -13.57 14.78
C GLN A 219 -22.78 -13.77 16.13
N GLN A 220 -23.35 -14.98 16.32
CA GLN A 220 -23.98 -15.34 17.59
C GLN A 220 -22.97 -15.49 18.73
N THR A 221 -21.73 -15.90 18.39
CA THR A 221 -20.65 -16.11 19.35
C THR A 221 -19.60 -15.03 19.22
N LYS A 222 -19.37 -14.28 20.30
CA LYS A 222 -18.27 -13.31 20.40
C LYS A 222 -17.05 -13.96 21.04
N PHE A 223 -15.91 -13.88 20.40
CA PHE A 223 -14.65 -14.38 20.95
C PHE A 223 -13.83 -13.25 21.59
N PRO A 224 -13.07 -13.56 22.66
CA PRO A 224 -12.31 -12.55 23.41
C PRO A 224 -11.06 -12.04 22.68
N SER A 225 -10.55 -12.77 21.72
CA SER A 225 -9.31 -12.40 21.01
C SER A 225 -9.39 -12.64 19.51
N LEU A 226 -8.59 -11.86 18.76
CA LEU A 226 -8.45 -12.03 17.30
C LEU A 226 -8.02 -13.47 16.95
N THR A 227 -7.13 -14.08 17.74
CA THR A 227 -6.65 -15.45 17.50
C THR A 227 -7.77 -16.49 17.56
N ASP A 228 -8.75 -16.29 18.44
CA ASP A 228 -9.88 -17.22 18.56
C ASP A 228 -10.80 -17.12 17.33
N TYR A 229 -10.96 -15.91 16.74
CA TYR A 229 -11.63 -15.76 15.45
C TYR A 229 -10.89 -16.46 14.33
N LEU A 230 -9.55 -16.33 14.26
CA LEU A 230 -8.72 -17.00 13.24
C LEU A 230 -8.76 -18.53 13.33
N ARG A 231 -9.02 -19.09 14.54
CA ARG A 231 -9.21 -20.53 14.74
C ARG A 231 -10.61 -21.00 14.33
N SER A 232 -11.62 -20.18 14.56
CA SER A 232 -13.04 -20.54 14.37
C SER A 232 -13.52 -20.32 12.94
N TYR A 233 -12.89 -19.39 12.23
CA TYR A 233 -13.22 -19.03 10.86
C TYR A 233 -11.98 -19.02 9.99
N ARG A 234 -12.16 -19.27 8.70
CA ARG A 234 -11.08 -19.13 7.71
C ARG A 234 -11.00 -17.68 7.25
N CYS A 235 -10.08 -16.92 7.83
CA CYS A 235 -9.91 -15.50 7.56
C CYS A 235 -8.69 -15.22 6.70
N LEU A 236 -8.80 -14.29 5.75
CA LEU A 236 -7.68 -13.67 5.07
C LEU A 236 -7.58 -12.22 5.53
N LEU A 237 -6.56 -11.92 6.33
CA LEU A 237 -6.26 -10.56 6.76
C LEU A 237 -5.12 -10.01 5.90
N ILE A 238 -5.28 -8.80 5.36
CA ILE A 238 -4.25 -8.15 4.54
C ILE A 238 -3.89 -6.83 5.21
N PHE A 239 -2.60 -6.68 5.56
CA PHE A 239 -2.05 -5.44 6.09
C PHE A 239 -1.13 -4.83 5.06
N ASP A 240 -1.58 -3.73 4.46
CA ASP A 240 -0.79 -2.95 3.50
C ASP A 240 -0.03 -1.82 4.20
N ASP A 241 1.01 -1.31 3.57
CA ASP A 241 1.87 -0.24 4.09
C ASP A 241 2.51 -0.54 5.46
N LEU A 242 2.85 -1.80 5.72
CA LEU A 242 3.40 -2.22 7.01
C LEU A 242 4.70 -1.49 7.38
N GLN A 243 5.47 -0.97 6.40
CA GLN A 243 6.71 -0.22 6.66
C GLN A 243 6.49 1.01 7.56
N THR A 244 5.28 1.50 7.69
CA THR A 244 4.96 2.68 8.50
C THR A 244 5.15 2.47 10.00
N ILE A 245 5.06 1.21 10.47
CA ILE A 245 5.27 0.87 11.89
C ILE A 245 6.75 0.62 12.24
N PHE A 246 7.66 0.66 11.26
CA PHE A 246 9.09 0.45 11.50
C PHE A 246 9.85 1.76 11.67
N SER A 247 10.88 1.75 12.51
CA SER A 247 11.72 2.89 12.81
C SER A 247 12.50 3.36 11.58
N PRO A 248 12.39 4.63 11.19
CA PRO A 248 13.33 5.21 10.25
C PRO A 248 14.73 5.32 10.87
N CYS A 249 15.77 5.35 10.03
CA CYS A 249 17.17 5.49 10.43
C CYS A 249 17.70 4.38 11.37
N GLN A 250 16.97 3.26 11.45
CA GLN A 250 17.40 2.04 12.13
C GLN A 250 17.54 0.90 11.12
N LEU A 251 18.06 -0.26 11.54
CA LEU A 251 18.14 -1.44 10.67
C LEU A 251 16.75 -1.96 10.30
N ALA A 252 16.65 -2.61 9.14
CA ALA A 252 15.38 -3.05 8.57
C ALA A 252 14.52 -3.93 9.50
N GLY A 253 13.22 -3.61 9.55
CA GLY A 253 12.22 -4.39 10.26
C GLY A 253 12.22 -4.19 11.78
N GLU A 254 12.87 -3.16 12.28
CA GLU A 254 12.82 -2.76 13.68
C GLU A 254 11.59 -1.87 13.92
N CYS A 255 10.71 -2.28 14.83
CA CYS A 255 9.49 -1.52 15.13
C CYS A 255 9.80 -0.19 15.81
N GLN A 256 8.99 0.82 15.54
CA GLN A 256 9.01 2.07 16.28
C GLN A 256 8.61 1.82 17.76
N PRO A 257 9.07 2.68 18.69
CA PRO A 257 8.61 2.63 20.07
C PRO A 257 7.07 2.67 20.16
N GLY A 258 6.49 1.68 20.86
CA GLY A 258 5.03 1.50 20.98
C GLY A 258 4.38 0.61 19.92
N TYR A 259 5.14 0.13 18.93
CA TYR A 259 4.65 -0.79 17.88
C TYR A 259 5.23 -2.21 18.01
N GLU A 260 6.02 -2.51 19.03
CA GLU A 260 6.67 -3.81 19.24
C GLU A 260 5.64 -4.95 19.36
N ASN A 261 4.43 -4.61 19.81
CA ASN A 261 3.32 -5.56 19.94
C ASN A 261 2.87 -6.16 18.60
N TYR A 262 3.13 -5.50 17.48
CA TYR A 262 2.89 -6.09 16.16
C TYR A 262 3.74 -7.34 15.93
N GLY A 263 5.00 -7.34 16.35
CA GLY A 263 5.86 -8.53 16.33
C GLY A 263 5.29 -9.68 17.15
N THR A 264 4.71 -9.37 18.31
CA THR A 264 4.01 -10.37 19.15
C THR A 264 2.77 -10.93 18.44
N LEU A 265 1.98 -10.08 17.74
CA LEU A 265 0.86 -10.55 16.93
C LEU A 265 1.33 -11.49 15.81
N PHE A 266 2.37 -11.11 15.05
CA PHE A 266 2.90 -11.93 13.96
C PHE A 266 3.36 -13.29 14.47
N LYS A 267 4.10 -13.31 15.58
CA LYS A 267 4.51 -14.55 16.24
C LYS A 267 3.31 -15.40 16.65
N LYS A 268 2.31 -14.79 17.29
CA LYS A 268 1.11 -15.50 17.75
C LYS A 268 0.31 -16.09 16.58
N VAL A 269 0.16 -15.36 15.48
CA VAL A 269 -0.49 -15.86 14.26
C VAL A 269 0.31 -17.03 13.66
N ALA A 270 1.64 -16.89 13.55
CA ALA A 270 2.47 -17.93 12.96
C ALA A 270 2.55 -19.23 13.81
N GLU A 271 2.46 -19.12 15.12
CA GLU A 271 2.61 -20.29 16.05
C GLU A 271 1.26 -20.94 16.39
N THR A 272 0.14 -20.29 16.10
CA THR A 272 -1.20 -20.83 16.38
C THR A 272 -1.66 -21.71 15.22
N SER A 273 -2.24 -22.88 15.52
CA SER A 273 -2.87 -23.73 14.51
C SER A 273 -4.22 -23.17 14.08
N HIS A 274 -4.34 -22.79 12.82
CA HIS A 274 -5.56 -22.30 12.14
C HIS A 274 -5.43 -22.42 10.62
N SER A 275 -6.56 -22.29 9.90
CA SER A 275 -6.58 -22.26 8.42
C SER A 275 -6.67 -20.84 7.83
N SER A 276 -6.51 -19.83 8.66
CA SER A 276 -6.48 -18.41 8.28
C SER A 276 -5.10 -17.99 7.82
N CYS A 277 -5.02 -16.87 7.08
CA CYS A 277 -3.76 -16.28 6.64
C CYS A 277 -3.70 -14.79 6.93
N LEU A 278 -2.56 -14.31 7.44
CA LEU A 278 -2.19 -12.91 7.52
C LEU A 278 -1.17 -12.61 6.43
N LEU A 279 -1.55 -11.79 5.45
CA LEU A 279 -0.71 -11.32 4.36
C LEU A 279 -0.23 -9.90 4.64
N LEU A 280 1.08 -9.71 4.75
CA LEU A 280 1.74 -8.44 5.01
C LEU A 280 2.35 -7.89 3.73
N LEU A 281 1.99 -6.67 3.32
CA LEU A 281 2.59 -5.98 2.19
C LEU A 281 3.53 -4.90 2.71
N THR A 282 4.81 -4.96 2.33
CA THR A 282 5.81 -4.06 2.91
C THR A 282 7.03 -3.85 2.01
N TRP A 283 7.79 -2.79 2.29
CA TRP A 283 9.07 -2.50 1.62
C TRP A 283 10.24 -3.27 2.24
N GLU A 284 10.13 -3.62 3.51
CA GLU A 284 11.22 -4.23 4.27
C GLU A 284 10.72 -5.42 5.09
N LYS A 285 11.58 -6.44 5.23
CA LYS A 285 11.24 -7.67 5.94
C LYS A 285 11.20 -7.42 7.45
N PRO A 286 10.06 -7.64 8.13
CA PRO A 286 9.99 -7.57 9.59
C PRO A 286 11.01 -8.52 10.24
N ARG A 287 11.60 -8.09 11.35
CA ARG A 287 12.60 -8.88 12.09
C ARG A 287 12.02 -10.20 12.57
N GLU A 288 10.79 -10.19 13.05
CA GLU A 288 10.08 -11.37 13.56
C GLU A 288 9.83 -12.40 12.44
N ILE A 289 9.45 -11.95 11.24
CA ILE A 289 9.28 -12.85 10.09
C ILE A 289 10.58 -13.59 9.78
N ALA A 290 11.71 -12.88 9.79
CA ALA A 290 13.01 -13.51 9.53
C ALA A 290 13.38 -14.61 10.56
N LEU A 291 12.87 -14.52 11.78
CA LEU A 291 13.07 -15.54 12.84
C LEU A 291 12.07 -16.69 12.72
N LEU A 292 10.88 -16.45 12.17
CA LEU A 292 9.79 -17.41 12.06
C LEU A 292 9.83 -18.21 10.75
N GLU A 293 10.60 -17.77 9.76
CA GLU A 293 10.72 -18.42 8.47
C GLU A 293 11.55 -19.72 8.57
N GLY A 294 11.09 -20.77 7.92
CA GLY A 294 11.80 -22.06 7.90
C GLY A 294 10.95 -23.15 7.27
N SER A 295 11.59 -24.27 6.86
CA SER A 295 10.94 -25.36 6.12
C SER A 295 9.77 -26.04 6.86
N ASN A 296 9.72 -25.97 8.17
CA ASN A 296 8.69 -26.60 9.00
C ASN A 296 7.77 -25.60 9.72
N ARG A 297 7.79 -24.31 9.31
CA ARG A 297 6.96 -23.28 9.95
C ARG A 297 5.97 -22.70 8.94
N PRO A 298 4.75 -22.35 9.37
CA PRO A 298 3.72 -21.78 8.50
C PRO A 298 3.96 -20.29 8.21
N THR A 299 5.22 -19.91 7.90
CA THR A 299 5.64 -18.55 7.58
C THR A 299 6.47 -18.55 6.31
N ARG A 300 6.10 -17.69 5.34
CA ARG A 300 6.76 -17.59 4.05
C ARG A 300 7.03 -16.13 3.69
N THR A 301 8.04 -15.91 2.89
CA THR A 301 8.34 -14.59 2.30
C THR A 301 8.41 -14.70 0.79
N LEU A 302 7.68 -13.84 0.08
CA LEU A 302 7.80 -13.65 -1.36
C LEU A 302 8.37 -12.25 -1.64
N GLN A 303 9.54 -12.18 -2.25
CA GLN A 303 10.09 -10.93 -2.74
C GLN A 303 9.60 -10.68 -4.17
N LEU A 304 8.77 -9.65 -4.36
CA LEU A 304 8.26 -9.27 -5.66
C LEU A 304 9.29 -8.41 -6.39
N LYS A 305 9.77 -8.94 -7.50
CA LYS A 305 10.66 -8.23 -8.43
C LYS A 305 9.85 -7.47 -9.49
N GLY A 306 10.52 -6.77 -10.39
CA GLY A 306 9.87 -6.19 -11.56
C GLY A 306 9.29 -7.24 -12.53
N LEU A 307 8.61 -6.78 -13.57
CA LEU A 307 7.89 -7.63 -14.54
C LEU A 307 8.81 -8.38 -15.52
N GLY A 308 10.12 -8.07 -15.56
CA GLY A 308 10.99 -8.62 -16.58
C GLY A 308 10.47 -8.33 -18.00
N GLU A 309 10.59 -9.28 -18.92
CA GLU A 309 10.13 -9.13 -20.32
C GLU A 309 8.61 -8.90 -20.45
N GLN A 310 7.82 -9.24 -19.43
CA GLN A 310 6.37 -8.97 -19.41
C GLN A 310 6.07 -7.45 -19.38
N ALA A 311 7.02 -6.62 -18.98
CA ALA A 311 6.91 -5.16 -19.04
C ALA A 311 6.77 -4.62 -20.47
N ARG A 312 7.07 -5.42 -21.51
CA ARG A 312 6.86 -5.04 -22.93
C ARG A 312 5.41 -4.68 -23.21
N GLN A 313 4.44 -5.36 -22.57
CA GLN A 313 3.05 -5.02 -22.74
C GLN A 313 2.74 -3.60 -22.24
N LEU A 314 3.27 -3.23 -21.07
CA LEU A 314 3.15 -1.88 -20.52
C LEU A 314 3.74 -0.83 -21.46
N LEU A 315 4.96 -1.08 -22.01
CA LEU A 315 5.61 -0.16 -22.95
C LEU A 315 4.82 -0.01 -24.27
N ARG A 316 4.19 -1.11 -24.75
CA ARG A 316 3.31 -1.08 -25.92
C ARG A 316 2.07 -0.23 -25.69
N GLU A 317 1.42 -0.37 -24.55
CA GLU A 317 0.27 0.44 -24.15
C GLU A 317 0.63 1.94 -24.08
N LYS A 318 1.86 2.25 -23.70
CA LYS A 318 2.43 3.62 -23.71
C LYS A 318 2.89 4.08 -25.08
N ARG A 319 2.75 3.28 -26.15
CA ARG A 319 3.13 3.62 -27.53
C ARG A 319 4.58 4.12 -27.68
N LEU A 320 5.50 3.53 -26.94
CA LEU A 320 6.92 3.84 -27.09
C LEU A 320 7.52 3.14 -28.32
N ALA A 321 8.54 3.73 -28.94
CA ALA A 321 9.21 3.19 -30.14
C ALA A 321 10.71 3.52 -30.11
N PRO A 322 11.58 2.75 -30.78
CA PRO A 322 11.29 1.45 -31.36
C PRO A 322 11.30 0.30 -30.32
N GLU A 323 10.58 -0.79 -30.60
CA GLU A 323 10.45 -1.95 -29.68
C GLU A 323 11.77 -2.68 -29.41
N GLU A 324 12.76 -2.58 -30.29
CA GLU A 324 14.08 -3.19 -30.15
C GLU A 324 14.86 -2.64 -28.94
N ASN A 325 14.58 -1.40 -28.54
CA ASN A 325 15.24 -0.76 -27.40
C ASN A 325 14.53 -1.03 -26.05
N TRP A 326 13.39 -1.71 -26.06
CA TRP A 326 12.62 -1.97 -24.83
C TRP A 326 13.37 -2.88 -23.85
N SER A 327 14.11 -3.89 -24.34
CA SER A 327 14.89 -4.76 -23.46
C SER A 327 15.91 -3.97 -22.66
N LYS A 328 16.55 -2.97 -23.26
CA LYS A 328 17.48 -2.09 -22.56
C LYS A 328 16.79 -1.21 -21.53
N LEU A 329 15.64 -0.65 -21.88
CA LEU A 329 14.83 0.14 -20.96
C LEU A 329 14.33 -0.72 -19.77
N ILE A 330 13.86 -1.93 -20.02
CA ILE A 330 13.43 -2.89 -18.99
C ILE A 330 14.59 -3.27 -18.07
N GLU A 331 15.78 -3.52 -18.62
CA GLU A 331 16.98 -3.81 -17.85
C GLU A 331 17.35 -2.65 -16.91
N LEU A 332 17.39 -1.42 -17.43
CA LEU A 332 17.77 -0.22 -16.65
C LEU A 332 16.81 0.04 -15.47
N TYR A 333 15.51 -0.11 -15.69
CA TYR A 333 14.47 0.09 -14.68
C TYR A 333 14.02 -1.22 -14.02
N GLN A 334 14.73 -2.34 -14.29
CA GLN A 334 14.47 -3.66 -13.70
C GLN A 334 13.03 -4.15 -13.87
N GLY A 335 12.34 -3.65 -14.88
CA GLY A 335 10.92 -3.99 -15.12
C GLY A 335 9.97 -3.53 -14.02
N ASN A 336 10.34 -2.56 -13.18
CA ASN A 336 9.45 -2.01 -12.15
C ASN A 336 8.29 -1.24 -12.83
N PRO A 337 7.02 -1.67 -12.64
CA PRO A 337 5.88 -1.06 -13.33
C PRO A 337 5.74 0.46 -13.12
N LEU A 338 5.93 0.92 -11.89
CA LEU A 338 5.80 2.36 -11.59
C LEU A 338 6.93 3.17 -12.22
N TRP A 339 8.17 2.70 -12.09
CA TRP A 339 9.33 3.38 -12.68
C TRP A 339 9.21 3.45 -14.20
N LEU A 340 8.82 2.34 -14.84
CA LEU A 340 8.59 2.32 -16.29
C LEU A 340 7.43 3.22 -16.72
N ASN A 341 6.36 3.34 -15.91
CA ASN A 341 5.28 4.27 -16.20
C ASN A 341 5.74 5.74 -16.15
N ILE A 342 6.52 6.11 -15.12
CA ILE A 342 7.08 7.46 -14.97
C ILE A 342 7.97 7.79 -16.16
N VAL A 343 8.92 6.91 -16.46
CA VAL A 343 9.86 7.11 -17.57
C VAL A 343 9.15 7.11 -18.93
N ALA A 344 8.16 6.25 -19.12
CA ALA A 344 7.37 6.24 -20.34
C ALA A 344 6.61 7.56 -20.55
N ALA A 345 6.07 8.16 -19.49
CA ALA A 345 5.45 9.48 -19.57
C ALA A 345 6.49 10.54 -20.00
N THR A 346 7.67 10.56 -19.38
CA THR A 346 8.75 11.48 -19.74
C THR A 346 9.23 11.29 -21.19
N ILE A 347 9.34 10.03 -21.65
CA ILE A 347 9.73 9.72 -23.03
C ILE A 347 8.66 10.24 -24.01
N GLN A 348 7.38 10.13 -23.66
CA GLN A 348 6.32 10.70 -24.48
C GLN A 348 6.36 12.23 -24.52
N GLU A 349 6.55 12.87 -23.39
CA GLU A 349 6.51 14.33 -23.26
C GLU A 349 7.72 15.01 -23.91
N LEU A 350 8.92 14.50 -23.70
CA LEU A 350 10.16 15.16 -24.12
C LEU A 350 10.75 14.59 -25.43
N PHE A 351 10.48 13.31 -25.75
CA PHE A 351 11.08 12.62 -26.88
C PHE A 351 10.06 12.09 -27.89
N SER A 352 8.81 12.53 -27.80
CA SER A 352 7.72 12.11 -28.70
C SER A 352 7.59 10.57 -28.81
N GLY A 353 7.89 9.85 -27.73
CA GLY A 353 7.84 8.39 -27.66
C GLY A 353 9.10 7.67 -28.13
N SER A 354 10.17 8.39 -28.52
CA SER A 354 11.43 7.79 -28.99
C SER A 354 12.29 7.30 -27.84
N VAL A 355 12.36 5.98 -27.65
CA VAL A 355 13.22 5.33 -26.65
C VAL A 355 14.70 5.52 -27.01
N SER A 356 15.04 5.51 -28.32
CA SER A 356 16.43 5.71 -28.78
C SER A 356 16.98 7.06 -28.36
N ASP A 357 16.19 8.13 -28.55
CA ASP A 357 16.61 9.49 -28.21
C ASP A 357 16.78 9.64 -26.71
N PHE A 358 15.86 9.07 -25.92
CA PHE A 358 16.01 9.02 -24.46
C PHE A 358 17.27 8.29 -24.02
N LEU A 359 17.55 7.10 -24.57
CA LEU A 359 18.73 6.31 -24.21
C LEU A 359 20.06 6.95 -24.64
N SER A 360 20.05 8.00 -25.46
CA SER A 360 21.25 8.78 -25.79
C SER A 360 21.69 9.68 -24.62
N TYR A 361 20.84 9.94 -23.65
CA TYR A 361 21.17 10.67 -22.43
C TYR A 361 21.67 9.70 -21.35
N ASP A 362 22.73 10.09 -20.66
CA ASP A 362 23.37 9.29 -19.60
C ASP A 362 22.74 9.60 -18.23
N THR A 363 21.42 9.48 -18.13
CA THR A 363 20.68 9.63 -16.86
C THR A 363 19.46 8.73 -16.80
N LEU A 364 19.23 8.14 -15.64
CA LEU A 364 18.07 7.30 -15.32
C LEU A 364 17.08 7.99 -14.38
N LEU A 365 17.54 9.00 -13.64
CA LEU A 365 16.73 9.72 -12.67
C LEU A 365 16.10 10.94 -13.34
N LEU A 366 14.80 10.84 -13.54
CA LEU A 366 14.02 11.92 -14.12
C LEU A 366 12.91 12.30 -13.14
N GLY A 367 12.89 13.55 -12.74
CA GLY A 367 11.87 14.23 -11.98
C GLY A 367 11.16 13.39 -10.92
N ASP A 368 9.99 12.88 -11.26
CA ASP A 368 9.11 12.16 -10.34
C ASP A 368 9.71 10.85 -9.79
N LEU A 369 10.70 10.27 -10.47
CA LEU A 369 11.35 9.02 -10.00
C LEU A 369 12.17 9.24 -8.74
N GLU A 370 12.85 10.38 -8.62
CA GLU A 370 13.57 10.73 -7.39
C GLU A 370 12.62 10.85 -6.20
N ALA A 371 11.46 11.48 -6.39
CA ALA A 371 10.44 11.62 -5.35
C ALA A 371 9.91 10.26 -4.87
N VAL A 372 9.76 9.29 -5.78
CA VAL A 372 9.35 7.92 -5.45
C VAL A 372 10.42 7.16 -4.67
N LEU A 373 11.69 7.41 -4.95
CA LEU A 373 12.83 6.73 -4.29
C LEU A 373 13.15 7.35 -2.93
N HIS A 374 13.02 8.66 -2.80
CA HIS A 374 13.42 9.41 -1.60
C HIS A 374 12.94 8.79 -0.27
N PRO A 375 11.68 8.35 -0.11
CA PRO A 375 11.21 7.73 1.13
C PRO A 375 11.99 6.46 1.53
N HIS A 376 12.47 5.66 0.58
CA HIS A 376 13.29 4.48 0.87
C HIS A 376 14.64 4.85 1.49
N PHE A 377 15.29 5.88 0.92
CA PHE A 377 16.61 6.29 1.35
C PHE A 377 16.59 7.12 2.64
N HIS A 378 15.52 7.86 2.87
CA HIS A 378 15.32 8.60 4.12
C HIS A 378 15.18 7.67 5.35
N ARG A 379 14.82 6.41 5.13
CA ARG A 379 14.71 5.38 6.17
C ARG A 379 16.03 4.70 6.53
N LEU A 380 17.09 4.91 5.76
CA LEU A 380 18.38 4.26 5.97
C LEU A 380 19.12 4.84 7.18
N SER A 381 19.74 3.96 7.96
CA SER A 381 20.73 4.36 8.96
C SER A 381 22.00 4.89 8.29
N GLU A 382 22.81 5.64 9.02
CA GLU A 382 24.08 6.18 8.48
C GLU A 382 25.03 5.07 8.00
N SER A 383 25.10 3.96 8.72
CA SER A 383 25.90 2.80 8.30
C SER A 383 25.35 2.14 7.03
N GLU A 384 24.03 2.10 6.85
CA GLU A 384 23.43 1.62 5.59
C GLU A 384 23.76 2.55 4.42
N LYS A 385 23.71 3.87 4.61
CA LYS A 385 24.08 4.86 3.59
C LYS A 385 25.55 4.72 3.18
N GLN A 386 26.47 4.57 4.15
CA GLN A 386 27.90 4.37 3.89
C GLN A 386 28.17 3.10 3.05
N VAL A 387 27.55 1.98 3.42
CA VAL A 387 27.68 0.72 2.68
C VAL A 387 27.05 0.83 1.30
N MET A 388 25.89 1.49 1.16
CA MET A 388 25.26 1.74 -0.15
C MET A 388 26.16 2.59 -1.06
N SER A 389 26.75 3.68 -0.52
CA SER A 389 27.68 4.52 -1.27
C SER A 389 28.91 3.71 -1.73
N TRP A 390 29.49 2.90 -0.85
CA TRP A 390 30.58 2.02 -1.23
C TRP A 390 30.17 1.06 -2.37
N VAL A 391 29.04 0.35 -2.26
CA VAL A 391 28.57 -0.58 -3.31
C VAL A 391 28.28 0.14 -4.63
N ALA A 392 27.70 1.36 -4.57
CA ALA A 392 27.40 2.16 -5.76
C ALA A 392 28.65 2.53 -6.57
N ASN A 393 29.77 2.74 -5.89
CA ASN A 393 31.03 3.12 -6.50
C ASN A 393 31.85 1.93 -7.02
N GLN A 394 31.42 0.67 -6.80
CA GLN A 394 32.10 -0.49 -7.36
C GLN A 394 31.70 -0.71 -8.83
N ILE A 395 32.66 -1.07 -9.67
CA ILE A 395 32.43 -1.40 -11.09
C ILE A 395 31.68 -2.73 -11.23
N SER A 396 31.98 -3.69 -10.34
CA SER A 396 31.38 -5.03 -10.34
C SER A 396 30.65 -5.32 -9.04
N ALA A 397 29.86 -6.40 -9.02
CA ALA A 397 29.22 -6.88 -7.81
C ALA A 397 30.26 -7.24 -6.72
N VAL A 398 29.91 -7.00 -5.47
CA VAL A 398 30.81 -7.12 -4.31
C VAL A 398 30.65 -8.43 -3.56
N GLU A 399 31.73 -8.96 -3.01
CA GLU A 399 31.73 -10.09 -2.09
C GLU A 399 31.67 -9.59 -0.64
N LEU A 400 31.00 -10.34 0.24
CA LEU A 400 30.97 -10.02 1.69
C LEU A 400 32.34 -10.07 2.34
N SER A 401 33.26 -10.88 1.82
CA SER A 401 34.64 -11.01 2.30
C SER A 401 35.51 -9.79 2.02
N LYS A 402 35.08 -8.91 1.11
CA LYS A 402 35.85 -7.74 0.65
C LYS A 402 35.39 -6.43 1.27
N MET A 403 35.16 -6.42 2.59
CA MET A 403 34.83 -5.21 3.32
C MET A 403 35.99 -4.20 3.26
N PRO A 404 35.77 -2.97 2.81
CA PRO A 404 36.81 -1.96 2.76
C PRO A 404 37.12 -1.35 4.14
N ALA A 405 38.37 -1.09 4.43
CA ALA A 405 38.81 -0.58 5.74
C ALA A 405 38.28 0.83 6.04
N HIS A 406 37.92 1.64 5.03
CA HIS A 406 37.43 3.00 5.22
C HIS A 406 35.99 3.07 5.77
N LEU A 407 35.22 1.98 5.75
CA LEU A 407 33.84 1.98 6.27
C LEU A 407 33.75 2.11 7.81
N GLN A 408 34.87 2.03 8.52
CA GLN A 408 34.93 2.15 9.99
C GLN A 408 33.90 1.24 10.73
N LEU A 409 33.51 0.12 10.10
CA LEU A 409 32.61 -0.88 10.67
C LEU A 409 33.41 -2.11 11.07
N THR A 410 33.01 -2.75 12.14
CA THR A 410 33.51 -4.09 12.44
C THR A 410 32.89 -5.12 11.47
N PRO A 411 33.53 -6.28 11.22
CA PRO A 411 32.94 -7.31 10.36
C PRO A 411 31.53 -7.74 10.76
N PRO A 412 31.17 -7.91 12.05
CA PRO A 412 29.78 -8.21 12.44
C PRO A 412 28.79 -7.08 12.11
N GLU A 413 29.19 -5.82 12.28
CA GLU A 413 28.35 -4.66 11.93
C GLU A 413 28.13 -4.59 10.42
N PHE A 414 29.18 -4.75 9.63
CA PHE A 414 29.06 -4.80 8.18
C PHE A 414 28.08 -5.89 7.70
N LEU A 415 28.18 -7.10 8.25
CA LEU A 415 27.25 -8.20 7.91
C LEU A 415 25.81 -7.86 8.29
N LYS A 416 25.58 -7.22 9.45
CA LYS A 416 24.24 -6.77 9.86
C LYS A 416 23.69 -5.72 8.89
N VAL A 417 24.51 -4.78 8.45
CA VAL A 417 24.12 -3.74 7.48
C VAL A 417 23.79 -4.36 6.13
N MET A 418 24.62 -5.26 5.61
CA MET A 418 24.36 -5.97 4.34
C MET A 418 23.07 -6.80 4.42
N GLN A 419 22.82 -7.45 5.55
CA GLN A 419 21.56 -8.16 5.80
C GLN A 419 20.35 -7.21 5.84
N SER A 420 20.50 -6.06 6.48
CA SER A 420 19.47 -5.03 6.56
C SER A 420 19.10 -4.50 5.17
N LEU A 421 20.08 -4.11 4.38
CA LEU A 421 19.89 -3.64 3.01
C LEU A 421 19.24 -4.70 2.11
N SER A 422 19.60 -5.98 2.30
CA SER A 422 18.94 -7.09 1.60
C SER A 422 17.46 -7.24 2.03
N ARG A 423 17.15 -7.03 3.31
CA ARG A 423 15.78 -7.04 3.84
C ARG A 423 14.94 -5.87 3.34
N ARG A 424 15.57 -4.76 2.96
CA ARG A 424 14.92 -3.59 2.32
C ARG A 424 14.75 -3.75 0.81
N CYS A 425 15.17 -4.88 0.23
CA CYS A 425 15.16 -5.13 -1.21
C CYS A 425 16.04 -4.13 -2.01
N LEU A 426 17.01 -3.47 -1.36
CA LEU A 426 17.90 -2.50 -1.98
C LEU A 426 19.15 -3.14 -2.57
N LEU A 427 19.54 -4.33 -2.09
CA LEU A 427 20.64 -5.12 -2.64
C LEU A 427 20.11 -6.29 -3.46
N GLU A 428 20.67 -6.46 -4.64
CA GLU A 428 20.47 -7.65 -5.47
C GLU A 428 21.56 -8.68 -5.22
N ARG A 429 21.14 -9.95 -5.24
CA ARG A 429 22.06 -11.09 -5.16
C ARG A 429 22.32 -11.63 -6.54
N VAL A 430 23.60 -11.68 -6.92
CA VAL A 430 24.08 -12.24 -8.18
C VAL A 430 24.92 -13.46 -7.86
N LYS A 431 24.69 -14.55 -8.58
CA LYS A 431 25.55 -15.76 -8.50
C LYS A 431 26.64 -15.68 -9.57
N ASP A 432 27.88 -15.89 -9.16
CA ASP A 432 29.03 -16.06 -10.04
C ASP A 432 29.74 -17.37 -9.64
N GLY A 433 29.40 -18.44 -10.35
CA GLY A 433 29.77 -19.80 -9.94
C GLY A 433 29.19 -20.13 -8.55
N ASP A 434 30.05 -20.54 -7.62
CA ASP A 434 29.70 -20.84 -6.22
C ASP A 434 29.66 -19.60 -5.31
N ARG A 435 30.02 -18.43 -5.85
CA ARG A 435 30.08 -17.19 -5.06
C ARG A 435 28.78 -16.42 -5.11
N GLN A 436 28.39 -15.91 -3.95
CA GLN A 436 27.27 -14.99 -3.84
C GLN A 436 27.80 -13.56 -3.80
N LEU A 437 27.45 -12.78 -4.81
CA LEU A 437 27.81 -11.37 -4.95
C LEU A 437 26.59 -10.48 -4.71
N PHE A 438 26.87 -9.21 -4.41
CA PHE A 438 25.85 -8.20 -4.15
C PHE A 438 26.05 -6.98 -5.04
N THR A 439 24.97 -6.44 -5.56
CA THR A 439 24.98 -5.24 -6.40
C THR A 439 23.75 -4.38 -6.17
N LEU A 440 23.72 -3.20 -6.77
CA LEU A 440 22.56 -2.30 -6.80
C LEU A 440 21.92 -2.32 -8.18
N GLN A 441 20.60 -2.17 -8.20
CA GLN A 441 19.87 -1.87 -9.44
C GLN A 441 20.38 -0.57 -10.08
N PRO A 442 20.40 -0.44 -11.40
CA PRO A 442 20.97 0.75 -12.07
C PRO A 442 20.40 2.07 -11.55
N VAL A 443 19.07 2.18 -11.45
CA VAL A 443 18.37 3.37 -10.93
C VAL A 443 18.76 3.68 -9.47
N ILE A 444 18.84 2.64 -8.62
CA ILE A 444 19.25 2.77 -7.22
C ILE A 444 20.71 3.23 -7.13
N ARG A 445 21.58 2.67 -7.99
CA ARG A 445 23.00 3.04 -8.05
C ARG A 445 23.17 4.52 -8.40
N GLU A 446 22.45 5.00 -9.40
CA GLU A 446 22.49 6.41 -9.80
C GLU A 446 21.95 7.32 -8.69
N TYR A 447 20.82 6.96 -8.07
CA TYR A 447 20.30 7.72 -6.94
C TYR A 447 21.32 7.85 -5.80
N VAL A 448 21.97 6.75 -5.43
CA VAL A 448 22.99 6.74 -4.36
C VAL A 448 24.15 7.66 -4.72
N LYS A 449 24.66 7.59 -5.95
CA LYS A 449 25.77 8.44 -6.40
C LYS A 449 25.45 9.93 -6.37
N ASN A 450 24.19 10.28 -6.66
CA ASN A 450 23.77 11.68 -6.73
C ASN A 450 23.43 12.29 -5.36
N HIS A 451 22.98 11.45 -4.40
CA HIS A 451 22.36 11.96 -3.16
C HIS A 451 23.06 11.52 -1.86
N LEU A 452 23.88 10.47 -1.90
CA LEU A 452 24.62 10.05 -0.71
C LEU A 452 26.09 10.50 -0.78
N PRO A 453 26.67 10.92 0.34
CA PRO A 453 28.08 11.32 0.36
C PRO A 453 28.99 10.12 0.03
N ASN A 454 30.07 10.42 -0.69
CA ASN A 454 31.13 9.46 -1.01
C ASN A 454 31.96 9.11 0.23
#